data_7bf429dbb438dfa0cd44ced845198167
#
_entry.id   7bf429dbb438dfa0cd44ced845198167
#
_cell.length_a   1.000
_cell.length_b   1.000
_cell.length_c   1.000
_cell.angle_alpha   90.00
_cell.angle_beta   90.00
_cell.angle_gamma   90.00
#
_symmetry.space_group_name_H-M   'P 1'
#
loop_
_entity.id
_entity.type
_entity.pdbx_description
1 polymer ?
#
loop_
_entity_poly.entity_id
_entity_poly.type
_entity_poly.pdbx_seq_one_letter_code
_entity_poly.pdbx_strand_id
1 'polypeptide(L)'
;MSRFQNKIVLITGASAGIGEATAYAFAREGARLFLVARRREQGEAVAQRIRDAGGTAVFHPADMSQRDQIGAMVASCVAHYGGLDVAFNNAGIDGAFNVDTPDHPEEAWDQLLAVNLTGVWFCMRHQIPAMLATGGGSIVNMASMAGVKGFPGSSGYAASKFGVVGITKAAALEYADRGIRVNAVCPAVIRSDMADRVFGTDERSKEEEAGSWHPMNRIGEPDEVADVVLWLASDQASFVTAETIKIDGGLGA
;
A
#
# COMPACT_ATOMS: atom_id res chain seq x y z
N MET A 1 25.40 0.27 6.03
CA MET A 1 24.67 -0.94 6.42
C MET A 1 23.27 -0.87 5.83
N SER A 2 22.76 -1.97 5.31
CA SER A 2 21.41 -2.06 4.75
C SER A 2 20.38 -1.92 5.87
N ARG A 3 19.36 -1.05 5.70
CA ARG A 3 18.34 -0.73 6.73
C ARG A 3 17.43 -1.90 7.07
N PHE A 4 17.25 -2.83 6.12
CA PHE A 4 16.31 -3.94 6.25
C PHE A 4 16.98 -5.32 6.12
N GLN A 5 18.28 -5.40 6.43
CA GLN A 5 19.01 -6.66 6.32
C GLN A 5 18.30 -7.79 7.09
N ASN A 6 17.87 -8.83 6.36
CA ASN A 6 17.12 -9.99 6.85
C ASN A 6 15.73 -9.71 7.43
N LYS A 7 15.23 -8.48 7.39
CA LYS A 7 13.86 -8.14 7.79
C LYS A 7 12.84 -8.78 6.85
N ILE A 8 11.79 -9.33 7.41
CA ILE A 8 10.70 -9.98 6.68
C ILE A 8 9.65 -8.92 6.35
N VAL A 9 9.44 -8.69 5.04
CA VAL A 9 8.54 -7.66 4.53
C VAL A 9 7.44 -8.29 3.68
N LEU A 10 6.18 -8.09 4.06
CA LEU A 10 5.01 -8.49 3.29
C LEU A 10 4.44 -7.28 2.55
N ILE A 11 4.27 -7.41 1.22
CA ILE A 11 3.73 -6.33 0.37
C ILE A 11 2.53 -6.87 -0.40
N THR A 12 1.36 -6.24 -0.22
CA THR A 12 0.17 -6.53 -1.04
C THR A 12 0.11 -5.61 -2.26
N GLY A 13 -0.46 -6.10 -3.37
CA GLY A 13 -0.49 -5.34 -4.63
C GLY A 13 0.90 -5.19 -5.26
N ALA A 14 1.80 -6.15 -5.05
CA ALA A 14 3.21 -6.09 -5.42
C ALA A 14 3.50 -6.37 -6.90
N SER A 15 2.49 -6.56 -7.76
CA SER A 15 2.67 -6.97 -9.15
C SER A 15 2.84 -5.81 -10.14
N ALA A 16 2.72 -4.55 -9.72
CA ALA A 16 2.90 -3.35 -10.55
C ALA A 16 2.96 -2.07 -9.70
N GLY A 17 3.36 -0.97 -10.33
CA GLY A 17 3.28 0.39 -9.80
C GLY A 17 3.99 0.57 -8.46
N ILE A 18 3.35 1.24 -7.51
CA ILE A 18 3.94 1.56 -6.19
C ILE A 18 4.37 0.29 -5.44
N GLY A 19 3.58 -0.78 -5.49
CA GLY A 19 3.91 -2.03 -4.80
C GLY A 19 5.14 -2.72 -5.37
N GLU A 20 5.31 -2.73 -6.69
CA GLU A 20 6.50 -3.26 -7.37
C GLU A 20 7.73 -2.40 -7.08
N ALA A 21 7.64 -1.06 -7.20
CA ALA A 21 8.72 -0.15 -6.89
C ALA A 21 9.19 -0.30 -5.43
N THR A 22 8.23 -0.39 -4.50
CA THR A 22 8.50 -0.62 -3.08
C THR A 22 9.19 -1.97 -2.84
N ALA A 23 8.79 -3.03 -3.56
CA ALA A 23 9.44 -4.33 -3.46
C ALA A 23 10.91 -4.27 -3.89
N TYR A 24 11.21 -3.61 -5.01
CA TYR A 24 12.60 -3.40 -5.42
C TYR A 24 13.40 -2.55 -4.42
N ALA A 25 12.79 -1.51 -3.85
CA ALA A 25 13.45 -0.67 -2.87
C ALA A 25 13.82 -1.46 -1.60
N PHE A 26 12.90 -2.25 -1.04
CA PHE A 26 13.19 -3.14 0.09
C PHE A 26 14.23 -4.21 -0.24
N ALA A 27 14.20 -4.79 -1.45
CA ALA A 27 15.17 -5.78 -1.88
C ALA A 27 16.60 -5.20 -1.90
N ARG A 28 16.76 -3.98 -2.43
CA ARG A 28 18.07 -3.26 -2.42
C ARG A 28 18.60 -3.02 -1.00
N GLU A 29 17.70 -2.95 -0.02
CA GLU A 29 18.04 -2.78 1.40
C GLU A 29 18.14 -4.11 2.17
N GLY A 30 18.22 -5.26 1.47
CA GLY A 30 18.49 -6.57 2.04
C GLY A 30 17.31 -7.27 2.71
N ALA A 31 16.07 -6.82 2.46
CA ALA A 31 14.88 -7.44 2.98
C ALA A 31 14.59 -8.82 2.35
N ARG A 32 13.89 -9.67 3.10
CA ARG A 32 13.29 -10.93 2.65
C ARG A 32 11.82 -10.67 2.33
N LEU A 33 11.43 -10.77 1.07
CA LEU A 33 10.15 -10.29 0.58
C LEU A 33 9.12 -11.39 0.41
N PHE A 34 7.93 -11.16 0.93
CA PHE A 34 6.73 -11.95 0.67
C PHE A 34 5.76 -11.10 -0.14
N LEU A 35 5.75 -11.29 -1.46
CA LEU A 35 5.00 -10.49 -2.42
C LEU A 35 3.63 -11.09 -2.67
N VAL A 36 2.59 -10.28 -2.61
CA VAL A 36 1.20 -10.73 -2.75
C VAL A 36 0.47 -9.92 -3.80
N ALA A 37 -0.20 -10.59 -4.73
CA ALA A 37 -1.10 -9.97 -5.71
C ALA A 37 -2.05 -11.01 -6.31
N ARG A 38 -3.08 -10.56 -7.05
CA ARG A 38 -3.99 -11.45 -7.78
C ARG A 38 -3.35 -11.99 -9.07
N ARG A 39 -2.59 -11.13 -9.76
CA ARG A 39 -1.97 -11.42 -11.06
C ARG A 39 -0.72 -12.28 -10.86
N ARG A 40 -0.88 -13.60 -11.01
CA ARG A 40 0.17 -14.59 -10.71
C ARG A 40 1.43 -14.37 -11.57
N GLU A 41 1.27 -14.26 -12.87
CA GLU A 41 2.40 -14.16 -13.80
C GLU A 41 3.22 -12.89 -13.55
N GLN A 42 2.54 -11.74 -13.40
CA GLN A 42 3.22 -10.47 -13.14
C GLN A 42 3.89 -10.47 -11.76
N GLY A 43 3.21 -10.99 -10.73
CA GLY A 43 3.79 -11.03 -9.38
C GLY A 43 4.99 -11.97 -9.29
N GLU A 44 4.94 -13.13 -9.95
CA GLU A 44 6.10 -14.03 -10.02
C GLU A 44 7.25 -13.42 -10.82
N ALA A 45 6.96 -12.69 -11.89
CA ALA A 45 8.00 -11.98 -12.66
C ALA A 45 8.73 -10.93 -11.80
N VAL A 46 8.02 -10.19 -10.93
CA VAL A 46 8.64 -9.27 -9.96
C VAL A 46 9.54 -10.02 -8.97
N ALA A 47 9.02 -11.11 -8.37
CA ALA A 47 9.81 -11.93 -7.46
C ALA A 47 11.06 -12.50 -8.14
N GLN A 48 10.93 -12.96 -9.38
CA GLN A 48 12.05 -13.50 -10.15
C GLN A 48 13.13 -12.45 -10.43
N ARG A 49 12.75 -11.23 -10.87
CA ARG A 49 13.71 -10.13 -11.08
C ARG A 49 14.48 -9.79 -9.81
N ILE A 50 13.80 -9.83 -8.64
CA ILE A 50 14.47 -9.59 -7.35
C ILE A 50 15.48 -10.69 -7.06
N ARG A 51 15.14 -11.97 -7.30
CA ARG A 51 16.07 -13.11 -7.10
C ARG A 51 17.25 -13.05 -8.07
N ASP A 52 17.01 -12.70 -9.32
CA ASP A 52 18.06 -12.56 -10.36
C ASP A 52 19.05 -11.44 -10.00
N ALA A 53 18.59 -10.40 -9.29
CA ALA A 53 19.42 -9.35 -8.75
C ALA A 53 20.13 -9.71 -7.42
N GLY A 54 20.01 -10.96 -6.95
CA GLY A 54 20.63 -11.45 -5.72
C GLY A 54 19.82 -11.20 -4.44
N GLY A 55 18.59 -10.67 -4.56
CA GLY A 55 17.66 -10.49 -3.44
C GLY A 55 16.91 -11.77 -3.05
N THR A 56 16.10 -11.66 -2.01
CA THR A 56 15.26 -12.78 -1.52
C THR A 56 13.79 -12.40 -1.65
N ALA A 57 13.05 -13.10 -2.50
CA ALA A 57 11.61 -12.87 -2.69
C ALA A 57 10.86 -14.16 -3.04
N VAL A 58 9.66 -14.28 -2.48
CA VAL A 58 8.66 -15.26 -2.89
C VAL A 58 7.37 -14.55 -3.26
N PHE A 59 6.60 -15.14 -4.16
CA PHE A 59 5.29 -14.64 -4.55
C PHE A 59 4.17 -15.57 -4.07
N HIS A 60 3.10 -14.98 -3.58
CA HIS A 60 1.90 -15.70 -3.14
C HIS A 60 0.65 -15.06 -3.78
N PRO A 61 -0.16 -15.80 -4.55
CA PRO A 61 -1.37 -15.26 -5.12
C PRO A 61 -2.46 -15.13 -4.07
N ALA A 62 -3.06 -13.94 -3.93
CA ALA A 62 -4.23 -13.73 -3.08
C ALA A 62 -5.08 -12.55 -3.56
N ASP A 63 -6.40 -12.66 -3.35
CA ASP A 63 -7.37 -11.59 -3.57
C ASP A 63 -7.73 -10.92 -2.24
N MET A 64 -7.53 -9.61 -2.15
CA MET A 64 -7.79 -8.83 -0.94
C MET A 64 -9.28 -8.62 -0.65
N SER A 65 -10.18 -9.02 -1.54
CA SER A 65 -11.61 -9.13 -1.23
C SER A 65 -11.99 -10.42 -0.49
N GLN A 66 -11.09 -11.41 -0.45
CA GLN A 66 -11.35 -12.75 0.09
C GLN A 66 -10.67 -12.91 1.46
N ARG A 67 -11.48 -12.87 2.52
CA ARG A 67 -11.00 -12.90 3.92
C ARG A 67 -10.11 -14.10 4.24
N ASP A 68 -10.51 -15.29 3.73
CA ASP A 68 -9.78 -16.53 3.97
C ASP A 68 -8.39 -16.50 3.31
N GLN A 69 -8.29 -15.93 2.09
CA GLN A 69 -7.02 -15.79 1.41
C GLN A 69 -6.08 -14.81 2.13
N ILE A 70 -6.63 -13.74 2.75
CA ILE A 70 -5.84 -12.80 3.54
C ILE A 70 -5.23 -13.50 4.76
N GLY A 71 -6.02 -14.28 5.51
CA GLY A 71 -5.50 -15.05 6.63
C GLY A 71 -4.43 -16.06 6.20
N ALA A 72 -4.70 -16.80 5.10
CA ALA A 72 -3.79 -17.79 4.56
C ALA A 72 -2.45 -17.19 4.09
N MET A 73 -2.45 -16.01 3.45
CA MET A 73 -1.21 -15.38 2.99
C MET A 73 -0.30 -14.97 4.14
N VAL A 74 -0.86 -14.41 5.25
CA VAL A 74 -0.05 -14.05 6.42
C VAL A 74 0.50 -15.30 7.09
N ALA A 75 -0.32 -16.34 7.26
CA ALA A 75 0.14 -17.62 7.79
C ALA A 75 1.25 -18.24 6.93
N SER A 76 1.12 -18.17 5.60
CA SER A 76 2.14 -18.64 4.65
C SER A 76 3.45 -17.84 4.77
N CYS A 77 3.38 -16.52 4.95
CA CYS A 77 4.55 -15.67 5.19
C CYS A 77 5.29 -16.11 6.47
N VAL A 78 4.56 -16.26 7.56
CA VAL A 78 5.12 -16.70 8.85
C VAL A 78 5.70 -18.12 8.75
N ALA A 79 5.00 -19.04 8.09
CA ALA A 79 5.50 -20.41 7.89
C ALA A 79 6.79 -20.45 7.05
N HIS A 80 6.90 -19.58 6.05
CA HIS A 80 8.05 -19.55 5.14
C HIS A 80 9.28 -18.87 5.75
N TYR A 81 9.09 -17.74 6.45
CA TYR A 81 10.18 -16.91 6.94
C TYR A 81 10.39 -16.93 8.44
N GLY A 82 9.43 -17.43 9.22
CA GLY A 82 9.50 -17.52 10.67
C GLY A 82 8.92 -16.32 11.44
N GLY A 83 8.38 -15.30 10.73
CA GLY A 83 7.82 -14.11 11.36
C GLY A 83 7.39 -13.04 10.37
N LEU A 84 7.17 -11.82 10.87
CA LEU A 84 6.83 -10.64 10.07
C LEU A 84 7.33 -9.37 10.77
N ASP A 85 8.21 -8.61 10.13
CA ASP A 85 8.75 -7.34 10.68
C ASP A 85 8.03 -6.12 10.10
N VAL A 86 7.71 -6.14 8.79
CA VAL A 86 7.11 -5.02 8.08
C VAL A 86 5.96 -5.50 7.21
N ALA A 87 4.87 -4.75 7.20
CA ALA A 87 3.76 -4.96 6.26
C ALA A 87 3.44 -3.67 5.51
N PHE A 88 3.38 -3.75 4.18
CA PHE A 88 2.87 -2.69 3.33
C PHE A 88 1.56 -3.12 2.68
N ASN A 89 0.44 -2.63 3.22
CA ASN A 89 -0.89 -2.90 2.73
C ASN A 89 -1.23 -1.94 1.59
N ASN A 90 -0.72 -2.26 0.39
CA ASN A 90 -0.78 -1.40 -0.78
C ASN A 90 -1.88 -1.79 -1.77
N ALA A 91 -2.34 -3.03 -1.77
CA ALA A 91 -3.37 -3.49 -2.70
C ALA A 91 -4.62 -2.58 -2.67
N GLY A 92 -5.08 -2.18 -3.85
CA GLY A 92 -6.27 -1.34 -3.98
C GLY A 92 -6.78 -1.32 -5.42
N ILE A 93 -8.00 -0.84 -5.58
CA ILE A 93 -8.67 -0.60 -6.86
C ILE A 93 -9.18 0.84 -6.90
N ASP A 94 -9.36 1.35 -8.10
CA ASP A 94 -9.84 2.70 -8.40
C ASP A 94 -11.37 2.83 -8.31
N GLY A 95 -12.12 1.80 -8.70
CA GLY A 95 -13.57 1.84 -8.75
C GLY A 95 -14.14 2.74 -9.85
N ALA A 96 -15.33 3.29 -9.62
CA ALA A 96 -15.96 4.25 -10.51
C ALA A 96 -15.51 5.69 -10.15
N PHE A 97 -14.95 6.41 -11.13
CA PHE A 97 -14.58 7.82 -11.02
C PHE A 97 -15.49 8.69 -11.90
N ASN A 98 -15.59 9.97 -11.54
CA ASN A 98 -16.44 10.95 -12.23
C ASN A 98 -17.92 10.54 -12.27
N VAL A 99 -18.40 9.90 -11.21
CA VAL A 99 -19.79 9.46 -11.05
C VAL A 99 -20.39 10.11 -9.82
N ASP A 100 -21.47 10.85 -9.98
CA ASP A 100 -22.16 11.51 -8.87
C ASP A 100 -22.73 10.47 -7.88
N THR A 101 -22.84 10.86 -6.62
CA THR A 101 -23.23 9.92 -5.54
C THR A 101 -24.52 9.16 -5.81
N PRO A 102 -25.62 9.77 -6.34
CA PRO A 102 -26.84 9.04 -6.62
C PRO A 102 -26.70 7.97 -7.73
N ASP A 103 -25.75 8.15 -8.62
CA ASP A 103 -25.54 7.30 -9.82
C ASP A 103 -24.41 6.28 -9.60
N HIS A 104 -23.77 6.29 -8.43
CA HIS A 104 -22.64 5.40 -8.15
C HIS A 104 -23.12 3.94 -8.09
N PRO A 105 -22.56 3.01 -8.91
CA PRO A 105 -22.98 1.61 -8.92
C PRO A 105 -22.76 0.94 -7.56
N GLU A 106 -23.78 0.24 -7.05
CA GLU A 106 -23.73 -0.45 -5.75
C GLU A 106 -22.62 -1.52 -5.72
N GLU A 107 -22.47 -2.28 -6.80
CA GLU A 107 -21.43 -3.31 -6.90
C GLU A 107 -20.01 -2.71 -6.88
N ALA A 108 -19.81 -1.52 -7.47
CA ALA A 108 -18.54 -0.83 -7.43
C ALA A 108 -18.23 -0.31 -6.02
N TRP A 109 -19.24 0.18 -5.30
CA TRP A 109 -19.16 0.55 -3.89
C TRP A 109 -18.73 -0.65 -3.04
N ASP A 110 -19.45 -1.77 -3.13
CA ASP A 110 -19.19 -2.97 -2.34
C ASP A 110 -17.77 -3.50 -2.62
N GLN A 111 -17.36 -3.53 -3.88
CA GLN A 111 -16.03 -3.98 -4.27
C GLN A 111 -14.92 -3.06 -3.76
N LEU A 112 -15.12 -1.74 -3.81
CA LEU A 112 -14.18 -0.76 -3.26
C LEU A 112 -13.97 -0.97 -1.77
N LEU A 113 -15.05 -1.06 -1.00
CA LEU A 113 -14.97 -1.29 0.44
C LEU A 113 -14.35 -2.66 0.75
N ALA A 114 -14.72 -3.70 0.01
CA ALA A 114 -14.18 -5.05 0.23
C ALA A 114 -12.65 -5.08 0.07
N VAL A 115 -12.11 -4.48 -1.00
CA VAL A 115 -10.67 -4.50 -1.29
C VAL A 115 -9.93 -3.43 -0.49
N ASN A 116 -10.35 -2.15 -0.63
CA ASN A 116 -9.56 -1.00 -0.18
C ASN A 116 -9.64 -0.76 1.33
N LEU A 117 -10.70 -1.19 2.01
CA LEU A 117 -10.91 -0.96 3.43
C LEU A 117 -10.97 -2.27 4.22
N THR A 118 -11.94 -3.12 3.93
CA THR A 118 -12.13 -4.39 4.65
C THR A 118 -10.91 -5.28 4.51
N GLY A 119 -10.33 -5.36 3.29
CA GLY A 119 -9.10 -6.10 3.03
C GLY A 119 -7.92 -5.61 3.87
N VAL A 120 -7.71 -4.29 3.97
CA VAL A 120 -6.65 -3.70 4.80
C VAL A 120 -6.87 -4.01 6.28
N TRP A 121 -8.11 -3.91 6.77
CA TRP A 121 -8.43 -4.26 8.15
C TRP A 121 -8.14 -5.75 8.45
N PHE A 122 -8.52 -6.67 7.55
CA PHE A 122 -8.20 -8.08 7.70
C PHE A 122 -6.70 -8.35 7.59
N CYS A 123 -5.95 -7.63 6.75
CA CYS A 123 -4.49 -7.70 6.74
C CYS A 123 -3.94 -7.38 8.14
N MET A 124 -4.28 -6.22 8.72
CA MET A 124 -3.82 -5.84 10.06
C MET A 124 -4.25 -6.85 11.14
N ARG A 125 -5.49 -7.36 11.07
CA ARG A 125 -6.01 -8.38 12.00
C ARG A 125 -5.10 -9.62 12.09
N HIS A 126 -4.48 -10.03 10.99
CA HIS A 126 -3.59 -11.20 10.95
C HIS A 126 -2.11 -10.83 11.10
N GLN A 127 -1.69 -9.66 10.60
CA GLN A 127 -0.31 -9.18 10.68
C GLN A 127 0.09 -8.81 12.11
N ILE A 128 -0.78 -8.15 12.86
CA ILE A 128 -0.50 -7.71 14.23
C ILE A 128 -0.13 -8.88 15.15
N PRO A 129 -0.90 -9.97 15.26
CA PRO A 129 -0.48 -11.11 16.06
C PRO A 129 0.85 -11.73 15.63
N ALA A 130 1.12 -11.79 14.30
CA ALA A 130 2.37 -12.29 13.76
C ALA A 130 3.57 -11.42 14.18
N MET A 131 3.41 -10.09 14.15
CA MET A 131 4.43 -9.13 14.61
C MET A 131 4.65 -9.20 16.13
N LEU A 132 3.59 -9.29 16.92
CA LEU A 132 3.69 -9.42 18.38
C LEU A 132 4.46 -10.67 18.78
N ALA A 133 4.33 -11.77 18.04
CA ALA A 133 5.05 -13.02 18.31
C ALA A 133 6.57 -12.88 18.10
N THR A 134 7.03 -11.87 17.36
CA THR A 134 8.45 -11.60 17.08
C THR A 134 8.97 -10.30 17.73
N GLY A 135 8.16 -9.67 18.59
CA GLY A 135 8.59 -8.53 19.41
C GLY A 135 8.23 -7.16 18.85
N GLY A 136 7.36 -7.08 17.85
CA GLY A 136 6.88 -5.83 17.27
C GLY A 136 7.07 -5.73 15.76
N GLY A 137 6.81 -4.54 15.18
CA GLY A 137 6.93 -4.34 13.75
C GLY A 137 6.43 -2.99 13.27
N SER A 138 6.37 -2.82 11.94
CA SER A 138 5.84 -1.61 11.31
C SER A 138 4.83 -1.96 10.22
N ILE A 139 3.66 -1.35 10.29
CA ILE A 139 2.61 -1.45 9.26
C ILE A 139 2.48 -0.10 8.58
N VAL A 140 2.54 -0.09 7.25
CA VAL A 140 2.22 1.06 6.42
C VAL A 140 0.99 0.73 5.58
N ASN A 141 -0.05 1.53 5.69
CA ASN A 141 -1.28 1.36 4.92
C ASN A 141 -1.35 2.37 3.78
N MET A 142 -1.69 1.91 2.58
CA MET A 142 -1.91 2.75 1.41
C MET A 142 -3.29 3.40 1.47
N ALA A 143 -3.34 4.66 1.90
CA ALA A 143 -4.51 5.49 1.74
C ALA A 143 -4.49 6.22 0.37
N SER A 144 -4.76 7.49 0.33
CA SER A 144 -4.73 8.38 -0.84
C SER A 144 -4.95 9.81 -0.37
N MET A 145 -4.69 10.80 -1.19
CA MET A 145 -5.23 12.15 -0.98
C MET A 145 -6.76 12.16 -0.84
N ALA A 146 -7.45 11.21 -1.49
CA ALA A 146 -8.88 10.98 -1.28
C ALA A 146 -9.25 10.41 0.11
N GLY A 147 -8.28 10.12 0.96
CA GLY A 147 -8.47 9.76 2.37
C GLY A 147 -8.36 10.93 3.34
N VAL A 148 -8.00 12.12 2.85
CA VAL A 148 -7.83 13.36 3.65
C VAL A 148 -8.53 14.57 3.03
N LYS A 149 -8.94 14.47 1.75
CA LYS A 149 -9.64 15.53 1.01
C LYS A 149 -10.70 14.89 0.11
N GLY A 150 -11.87 15.51 0.00
CA GLY A 150 -12.92 15.08 -0.93
C GLY A 150 -12.60 15.47 -2.37
N PHE A 151 -12.96 14.59 -3.29
CA PHE A 151 -12.93 14.85 -4.73
C PHE A 151 -14.31 14.54 -5.31
N PRO A 152 -14.90 15.44 -6.13
CA PRO A 152 -16.17 15.19 -6.80
C PRO A 152 -16.11 13.88 -7.60
N GLY A 153 -17.22 13.15 -7.66
CA GLY A 153 -17.34 11.92 -8.44
C GLY A 153 -16.55 10.72 -7.93
N SER A 154 -16.07 10.75 -6.66
CA SER A 154 -15.26 9.66 -6.09
C SER A 154 -15.72 9.20 -4.71
N SER A 155 -17.03 9.29 -4.43
CA SER A 155 -17.57 9.06 -3.09
C SER A 155 -17.19 7.69 -2.50
N GLY A 156 -17.29 6.60 -3.27
CA GLY A 156 -16.92 5.26 -2.81
C GLY A 156 -15.42 5.10 -2.54
N TYR A 157 -14.59 5.62 -3.44
CA TYR A 157 -13.13 5.60 -3.25
C TYR A 157 -12.71 6.44 -2.03
N ALA A 158 -13.27 7.65 -1.90
CA ALA A 158 -13.02 8.51 -0.75
C ALA A 158 -13.43 7.82 0.57
N ALA A 159 -14.64 7.26 0.63
CA ALA A 159 -15.10 6.52 1.81
C ALA A 159 -14.13 5.40 2.21
N SER A 160 -13.64 4.62 1.24
CA SER A 160 -12.68 3.55 1.50
C SER A 160 -11.36 4.09 2.07
N LYS A 161 -10.83 5.20 1.50
CA LYS A 161 -9.52 5.75 1.87
C LYS A 161 -9.54 6.57 3.16
N PHE A 162 -10.63 7.30 3.46
CA PHE A 162 -10.86 7.87 4.79
C PHE A 162 -10.97 6.77 5.85
N GLY A 163 -11.65 5.67 5.53
CA GLY A 163 -11.73 4.50 6.40
C GLY A 163 -10.35 3.92 6.73
N VAL A 164 -9.46 3.80 5.73
CA VAL A 164 -8.06 3.35 5.96
C VAL A 164 -7.32 4.26 6.92
N VAL A 165 -7.45 5.59 6.78
CA VAL A 165 -6.85 6.54 7.72
C VAL A 165 -7.40 6.32 9.14
N GLY A 166 -8.72 6.13 9.27
CA GLY A 166 -9.36 5.88 10.56
C GLY A 166 -8.85 4.62 11.25
N ILE A 167 -8.87 3.47 10.54
CA ILE A 167 -8.41 2.18 11.11
C ILE A 167 -6.90 2.17 11.38
N THR A 168 -6.10 2.92 10.62
CA THR A 168 -4.67 3.11 10.86
C THR A 168 -4.43 3.76 12.21
N LYS A 169 -5.11 4.88 12.49
CA LYS A 169 -4.98 5.61 13.75
C LYS A 169 -5.44 4.77 14.95
N ALA A 170 -6.57 4.06 14.81
CA ALA A 170 -7.08 3.19 15.86
C ALA A 170 -6.06 2.08 16.21
N ALA A 171 -5.60 1.34 15.21
CA ALA A 171 -4.62 0.28 15.42
C ALA A 171 -3.28 0.81 15.97
N ALA A 172 -2.83 1.99 15.53
CA ALA A 172 -1.63 2.62 16.05
C ALA A 172 -1.70 2.86 17.56
N LEU A 173 -2.82 3.40 18.03
CA LEU A 173 -3.04 3.66 19.47
C LEU A 173 -3.21 2.38 20.29
N GLU A 174 -3.78 1.33 19.72
CA GLU A 174 -3.97 0.04 20.40
C GLU A 174 -2.66 -0.72 20.62
N TYR A 175 -1.64 -0.52 19.76
CA TYR A 175 -0.45 -1.37 19.72
C TYR A 175 0.89 -0.64 19.90
N ALA A 176 0.88 0.69 20.08
CA ALA A 176 2.10 1.49 20.23
C ALA A 176 2.97 1.05 21.42
N ASP A 177 2.35 0.79 22.57
CA ASP A 177 3.02 0.32 23.79
C ASP A 177 3.50 -1.15 23.71
N ARG A 178 3.09 -1.85 22.64
CA ARG A 178 3.49 -3.23 22.33
C ARG A 178 4.48 -3.34 21.15
N GLY A 179 5.13 -2.22 20.81
CA GLY A 179 6.20 -2.18 19.82
C GLY A 179 5.75 -2.26 18.37
N ILE A 180 4.46 -1.99 18.05
CA ILE A 180 3.98 -1.93 16.69
C ILE A 180 3.65 -0.48 16.31
N ARG A 181 4.25 0.01 15.23
CA ARG A 181 3.90 1.30 14.64
C ARG A 181 2.98 1.09 13.44
N VAL A 182 1.93 1.90 13.32
CA VAL A 182 1.00 1.83 12.19
C VAL A 182 0.81 3.24 11.63
N ASN A 183 1.15 3.43 10.35
CA ASN A 183 1.04 4.71 9.66
C ASN A 183 0.34 4.55 8.31
N ALA A 184 -0.15 5.64 7.76
CA ALA A 184 -0.73 5.70 6.42
C ALA A 184 0.07 6.62 5.51
N VAL A 185 0.19 6.26 4.23
CA VAL A 185 0.65 7.14 3.17
C VAL A 185 -0.52 7.57 2.30
N CYS A 186 -0.56 8.83 1.94
CA CYS A 186 -1.60 9.46 1.12
C CYS A 186 -1.01 10.06 -0.15
N PRO A 187 -0.68 9.24 -1.17
CA PRO A 187 -0.24 9.76 -2.44
C PRO A 187 -1.36 10.52 -3.16
N ALA A 188 -0.97 11.50 -3.96
CA ALA A 188 -1.82 12.12 -4.96
C ALA A 188 -1.76 11.31 -6.27
N VAL A 189 -1.67 11.96 -7.43
CA VAL A 189 -1.55 11.24 -8.69
C VAL A 189 -0.11 10.76 -8.86
N ILE A 190 0.05 9.43 -8.94
CA ILE A 190 1.33 8.75 -9.12
C ILE A 190 1.27 7.98 -10.45
N ARG A 191 2.35 8.00 -11.22
CA ARG A 191 2.50 7.27 -12.49
C ARG A 191 2.25 5.78 -12.28
N SER A 192 1.19 5.25 -12.90
CA SER A 192 0.75 3.85 -12.70
C SER A 192 -0.37 3.48 -13.67
N ASP A 193 -0.61 2.17 -13.85
CA ASP A 193 -1.79 1.67 -14.59
C ASP A 193 -3.12 2.28 -14.09
N MET A 194 -3.20 2.62 -12.80
CA MET A 194 -4.39 3.27 -12.21
C MET A 194 -4.54 4.70 -12.74
N ALA A 195 -3.46 5.47 -12.80
CA ALA A 195 -3.47 6.81 -13.38
C ALA A 195 -3.83 6.77 -14.87
N ASP A 196 -3.33 5.76 -15.60
CA ASP A 196 -3.64 5.56 -17.02
C ASP A 196 -5.12 5.29 -17.28
N ARG A 197 -5.78 4.56 -16.37
CA ARG A 197 -7.25 4.33 -16.48
C ARG A 197 -8.08 5.58 -16.22
N VAL A 198 -7.60 6.47 -15.35
CA VAL A 198 -8.34 7.69 -14.95
C VAL A 198 -8.08 8.84 -15.92
N PHE A 199 -6.83 9.03 -16.35
CA PHE A 199 -6.38 10.20 -17.12
C PHE A 199 -5.97 9.84 -18.57
N GLY A 200 -6.04 8.57 -18.96
CA GLY A 200 -5.58 8.09 -20.25
C GLY A 200 -4.09 7.75 -20.30
N THR A 201 -3.68 7.10 -21.39
CA THR A 201 -2.32 6.56 -21.57
C THR A 201 -1.36 7.53 -22.25
N ASP A 202 -1.84 8.67 -22.78
CA ASP A 202 -0.97 9.70 -23.34
C ASP A 202 -0.25 10.47 -22.24
N GLU A 203 1.06 10.27 -22.15
CA GLU A 203 1.88 10.82 -21.07
C GLU A 203 1.84 12.33 -21.00
N ARG A 204 1.83 13.01 -22.14
CA ARG A 204 1.81 14.47 -22.21
C ARG A 204 0.48 15.03 -21.71
N SER A 205 -0.63 14.49 -22.19
CA SER A 205 -1.97 14.93 -21.77
C SER A 205 -2.19 14.66 -20.28
N LYS A 206 -1.75 13.51 -19.79
CA LYS A 206 -1.80 13.14 -18.36
C LYS A 206 -0.97 14.09 -17.51
N GLU A 207 0.24 14.43 -17.92
CA GLU A 207 1.09 15.38 -17.21
C GLU A 207 0.50 16.79 -17.21
N GLU A 208 -0.06 17.24 -18.34
CA GLU A 208 -0.72 18.55 -18.46
C GLU A 208 -2.00 18.63 -17.59
N GLU A 209 -2.83 17.59 -17.55
CA GLU A 209 -4.08 17.57 -16.80
C GLU A 209 -3.81 17.30 -15.30
N ALA A 210 -3.32 16.10 -14.97
CA ALA A 210 -3.14 15.67 -13.60
C ALA A 210 -1.96 16.38 -12.90
N GLY A 211 -0.90 16.71 -13.64
CA GLY A 211 0.23 17.47 -13.14
C GLY A 211 -0.17 18.87 -12.68
N SER A 212 -1.10 19.52 -13.39
CA SER A 212 -1.58 20.86 -13.02
C SER A 212 -2.30 20.92 -11.66
N TRP A 213 -2.77 19.79 -11.13
CA TRP A 213 -3.36 19.73 -9.80
C TRP A 213 -2.34 19.92 -8.68
N HIS A 214 -1.07 19.68 -8.96
CA HIS A 214 0.02 19.73 -7.98
C HIS A 214 0.80 21.04 -8.10
N PRO A 215 1.04 21.76 -7.01
CA PRO A 215 1.94 22.93 -7.01
C PRO A 215 3.34 22.64 -7.59
N MET A 216 3.81 21.39 -7.50
CA MET A 216 5.06 20.96 -8.14
C MET A 216 4.96 20.79 -9.67
N ASN A 217 3.78 20.96 -10.25
CA ASN A 217 3.51 20.95 -11.69
C ASN A 217 3.92 19.64 -12.40
N ARG A 218 3.78 18.51 -11.72
CA ARG A 218 4.00 17.17 -12.25
C ARG A 218 3.25 16.12 -11.45
N ILE A 219 3.05 14.95 -12.03
CA ILE A 219 2.65 13.77 -11.28
C ILE A 219 3.84 13.18 -10.51
N GLY A 220 3.57 12.41 -9.46
CA GLY A 220 4.61 11.73 -8.69
C GLY A 220 5.06 10.41 -9.35
N GLU A 221 6.23 9.92 -8.95
CA GLU A 221 6.76 8.63 -9.38
C GLU A 221 6.57 7.57 -8.28
N PRO A 222 6.42 6.27 -8.65
CA PRO A 222 6.29 5.18 -7.67
C PRO A 222 7.42 5.12 -6.65
N ASP A 223 8.66 5.42 -7.07
CA ASP A 223 9.83 5.42 -6.19
C ASP A 223 9.74 6.50 -5.10
N GLU A 224 9.11 7.66 -5.37
CA GLU A 224 8.92 8.72 -4.38
C GLU A 224 7.99 8.27 -3.24
N VAL A 225 7.01 7.40 -3.54
CA VAL A 225 6.16 6.78 -2.52
C VAL A 225 6.92 5.67 -1.79
N ALA A 226 7.67 4.85 -2.53
CA ALA A 226 8.47 3.77 -1.95
C ALA A 226 9.48 4.30 -0.90
N ASP A 227 10.15 5.42 -1.17
CA ASP A 227 11.11 6.03 -0.24
C ASP A 227 10.46 6.41 1.11
N VAL A 228 9.26 6.99 1.07
CA VAL A 228 8.51 7.33 2.30
C VAL A 228 8.04 6.06 3.03
N VAL A 229 7.61 5.03 2.30
CA VAL A 229 7.23 3.73 2.90
C VAL A 229 8.42 3.10 3.60
N LEU A 230 9.60 3.08 2.97
CA LEU A 230 10.82 2.55 3.58
C LEU A 230 11.21 3.35 4.83
N TRP A 231 11.14 4.69 4.77
CA TRP A 231 11.42 5.51 5.93
C TRP A 231 10.48 5.20 7.10
N LEU A 232 9.15 5.17 6.86
CA LEU A 232 8.15 4.83 7.88
C LEU A 232 8.34 3.41 8.45
N ALA A 233 8.79 2.47 7.63
CA ALA A 233 9.05 1.10 8.04
C ALA A 233 10.34 0.96 8.87
N SER A 234 11.30 1.87 8.74
CA SER A 234 12.62 1.80 9.36
C SER A 234 12.65 2.31 10.82
N ASP A 235 13.77 2.03 11.51
CA ASP A 235 14.04 2.56 12.85
C ASP A 235 14.26 4.09 12.85
N GLN A 236 14.49 4.71 11.69
CA GLN A 236 14.57 6.17 11.57
C GLN A 236 13.23 6.86 11.86
N ALA A 237 12.12 6.13 11.76
CA ALA A 237 10.78 6.58 12.12
C ALA A 237 10.27 5.96 13.45
N SER A 238 11.19 5.61 14.36
CA SER A 238 10.86 4.89 15.62
C SER A 238 9.87 5.62 16.53
N PHE A 239 9.75 6.94 16.41
CA PHE A 239 8.79 7.75 17.19
C PHE A 239 7.61 8.27 16.35
N VAL A 240 7.37 7.64 15.17
CA VAL A 240 6.30 8.01 14.23
C VAL A 240 5.28 6.88 14.17
N THR A 241 4.09 7.12 14.71
CA THR A 241 2.93 6.21 14.65
C THR A 241 1.63 7.02 14.60
N ALA A 242 0.55 6.46 14.07
CA ALA A 242 -0.75 7.10 13.84
C ALA A 242 -0.71 8.26 12.81
N GLU A 243 0.41 8.42 12.07
CA GLU A 243 0.57 9.49 11.11
C GLU A 243 -0.07 9.18 9.75
N THR A 244 -0.43 10.27 9.08
CA THR A 244 -1.00 10.26 7.73
C THR A 244 -0.14 11.16 6.85
N ILE A 245 0.82 10.55 6.15
CA ILE A 245 1.83 11.29 5.38
C ILE A 245 1.33 11.55 3.96
N LYS A 246 1.17 12.81 3.60
CA LYS A 246 0.84 13.23 2.24
C LYS A 246 2.08 13.16 1.35
N ILE A 247 1.94 12.55 0.15
CA ILE A 247 2.96 12.48 -0.90
C ILE A 247 2.31 13.01 -2.16
N ASP A 248 2.21 14.34 -2.25
CA ASP A 248 1.17 14.97 -3.07
C ASP A 248 1.63 16.22 -3.85
N GLY A 249 2.92 16.49 -3.90
CA GLY A 249 3.43 17.66 -4.61
C GLY A 249 2.79 18.99 -4.17
N GLY A 250 2.22 19.04 -2.95
CA GLY A 250 1.58 20.24 -2.38
C GLY A 250 0.06 20.32 -2.63
N LEU A 251 -0.58 19.35 -3.27
CA LEU A 251 -2.02 19.36 -3.58
C LEU A 251 -2.92 19.56 -2.35
N GLY A 252 -2.51 19.10 -1.20
CA GLY A 252 -3.27 19.15 0.05
C GLY A 252 -2.77 20.18 1.06
N ALA A 253 -2.01 21.17 0.62
CA ALA A 253 -1.51 22.26 1.49
C ALA A 253 -2.61 23.24 1.85
#